data_a863df03b52a85c065e956fd69ec2a3f
#
_entry.id   a863df03b52a85c065e956fd69ec2a3f
#
_cell.length_a   1.000
_cell.length_b   1.000
_cell.length_c   1.000
_cell.angle_alpha   90.00
_cell.angle_beta   90.00
_cell.angle_gamma   90.00
#
_symmetry.space_group_name_H-M   'P 1'
#
loop_
_entity.id
_entity.type
_entity.pdbx_description
1 polymer ?
#
loop_
_entity_poly.entity_id
_entity_poly.type
_entity_poly.pdbx_seq_one_letter_code
_entity_poly.pdbx_strand_id
1 'polypeptide(L)'
;MVMSDNICFPAKLVHSHINNLLQKKVDRIFMPFVVFEKKDKEQNSYNCPIVSGYSEVIKSVDSGCVPIDSPVITFKDRKLLFKQCRDFLIGLNVDINTIRTAFKKAEYEQAAFEKEVVSYNEKVLQDIGKNKTLTVMLAGRPYHSDPLIQHKISDMISEMGVHVITDDLVRDKEVGIDDIHFVAQWAYTNRILKAAKWCATQGKEIQFIEMTSFGCGPDAFLVDEVREVLMRHNKSLTLLKLDDISNIGSMKLRVRSMIESLKLIDEHPAETPDIKDFVTVPIYDQTYRNRKILVPFFTPFISPLIPSILKVAGYDVENLPLSNSESCEWGLKYANNEVCYPATLIVGDIIKAFKSKKYDPAKTAVAITQTGGQCRASNYISLIKKALIDAGYTDVPVISISFGGEIENNQPGFSVNWLKILPVAFYSILYSDCIAKFYYGSVVREKEKGISARLRDQYLELAAEAIGRRDTKQLLLLLQSAADEFNAACMDCDAPKIGVVGEIFLKFNPFAQKNLIDWLIEKGVEVVPP
;
A
#
# COMPACT_ATOMS: atom_id res chain seq x y z
N MET A 1 -25.79 -6.55 -1.67
CA MET A 1 -24.97 -7.78 -1.39
C MET A 1 -23.51 -7.33 -1.25
N VAL A 2 -22.80 -7.73 -0.20
CA VAL A 2 -21.37 -7.42 -0.04
C VAL A 2 -20.56 -8.24 -1.05
N MET A 3 -19.67 -7.61 -1.81
CA MET A 3 -18.91 -8.26 -2.89
C MET A 3 -17.87 -9.26 -2.40
N SER A 4 -17.35 -9.09 -1.18
CA SER A 4 -16.33 -9.94 -0.60
C SER A 4 -16.40 -9.92 0.92
N ASP A 5 -16.32 -11.08 1.55
CA ASP A 5 -16.25 -11.20 3.02
C ASP A 5 -14.91 -10.71 3.58
N ASN A 6 -13.87 -10.67 2.75
CA ASN A 6 -12.53 -10.24 3.14
C ASN A 6 -12.28 -8.73 3.00
N ILE A 7 -13.34 -7.93 2.84
CA ILE A 7 -13.25 -6.48 2.83
C ILE A 7 -13.28 -5.94 4.26
N CYS A 8 -12.65 -4.78 4.48
CA CYS A 8 -12.63 -4.15 5.81
C CYS A 8 -14.04 -3.77 6.30
N PHE A 9 -14.22 -3.75 7.61
CA PHE A 9 -15.52 -3.50 8.25
C PHE A 9 -16.22 -2.22 7.79
N PRO A 10 -15.56 -1.05 7.64
CA PRO A 10 -16.22 0.14 7.13
C PRO A 10 -16.82 -0.03 5.73
N ALA A 11 -16.17 -0.78 4.86
CA ALA A 11 -16.71 -1.04 3.53
C ALA A 11 -17.98 -1.91 3.58
N LYS A 12 -18.04 -2.88 4.50
CA LYS A 12 -19.28 -3.66 4.77
C LYS A 12 -20.40 -2.73 5.26
N LEU A 13 -20.11 -1.80 6.18
CA LEU A 13 -21.07 -0.85 6.72
C LEU A 13 -21.70 0.06 5.65
N VAL A 14 -20.94 0.45 4.63
CA VAL A 14 -21.45 1.27 3.53
C VAL A 14 -22.66 0.62 2.87
N HIS A 15 -22.65 -0.69 2.62
CA HIS A 15 -23.79 -1.39 2.05
C HIS A 15 -25.04 -1.29 2.93
N SER A 16 -24.87 -1.38 4.26
CA SER A 16 -25.97 -1.22 5.21
C SER A 16 -26.51 0.21 5.20
N HIS A 17 -25.64 1.22 5.15
CA HIS A 17 -26.06 2.62 5.05
C HIS A 17 -26.82 2.91 3.76
N ILE A 18 -26.33 2.42 2.61
CA ILE A 18 -27.00 2.58 1.33
C ILE A 18 -28.37 1.92 1.37
N ASN A 19 -28.48 0.67 1.86
CA ASN A 19 -29.76 -0.01 1.98
C ASN A 19 -30.76 0.76 2.87
N ASN A 20 -30.28 1.31 4.00
CA ASN A 20 -31.11 2.15 4.87
C ASN A 20 -31.63 3.42 4.16
N LEU A 21 -30.80 4.08 3.36
CA LEU A 21 -31.21 5.25 2.58
C LEU A 21 -32.23 4.87 1.50
N LEU A 22 -32.05 3.74 0.81
CA LEU A 22 -33.02 3.22 -0.17
C LEU A 22 -34.37 2.93 0.48
N GLN A 23 -34.40 2.31 1.67
CA GLN A 23 -35.61 2.05 2.43
C GLN A 23 -36.33 3.36 2.85
N LYS A 24 -35.58 4.42 3.13
CA LYS A 24 -36.10 5.76 3.42
C LYS A 24 -36.60 6.50 2.19
N LYS A 25 -36.43 5.92 0.99
CA LYS A 25 -36.90 6.50 -0.29
C LYS A 25 -36.35 7.90 -0.54
N VAL A 26 -35.04 8.08 -0.33
CA VAL A 26 -34.36 9.35 -0.61
C VAL A 26 -34.29 9.62 -2.12
N ASP A 27 -34.32 10.88 -2.53
CA ASP A 27 -34.30 11.27 -3.95
C ASP A 27 -32.92 11.04 -4.60
N ARG A 28 -31.84 11.19 -3.83
CA ARG A 28 -30.46 10.92 -4.27
C ARG A 28 -29.53 10.66 -3.08
N ILE A 29 -28.42 9.99 -3.36
CA ILE A 29 -27.39 9.66 -2.37
C ILE A 29 -26.11 10.41 -2.74
N PHE A 30 -25.56 11.19 -1.80
CA PHE A 30 -24.28 11.88 -1.95
C PHE A 30 -23.18 11.03 -1.31
N MET A 31 -22.24 10.55 -2.13
CA MET A 31 -21.11 9.73 -1.71
C MET A 31 -19.85 10.18 -2.46
N PRO A 32 -19.14 11.22 -1.99
CA PRO A 32 -18.02 11.80 -2.68
C PRO A 32 -16.82 10.84 -2.76
N PHE A 33 -16.08 10.94 -3.85
CA PHE A 33 -14.83 10.25 -4.08
C PHE A 33 -13.68 11.11 -3.54
N VAL A 34 -13.31 10.94 -2.27
CA VAL A 34 -12.28 11.77 -1.62
C VAL A 34 -10.90 11.13 -1.79
N VAL A 35 -10.06 11.69 -2.66
CA VAL A 35 -8.76 11.13 -3.02
C VAL A 35 -7.67 11.52 -2.02
N PHE A 36 -7.68 12.77 -1.56
CA PHE A 36 -6.59 13.35 -0.80
C PHE A 36 -7.13 14.26 0.31
N GLU A 37 -6.67 14.03 1.52
CA GLU A 37 -6.96 14.88 2.69
C GLU A 37 -6.10 16.15 2.69
N LYS A 38 -6.36 17.04 3.65
CA LYS A 38 -5.54 18.24 3.84
C LYS A 38 -4.08 17.85 4.01
N LYS A 39 -3.19 18.47 3.23
CA LYS A 39 -1.75 18.18 3.29
C LYS A 39 -1.19 18.63 4.65
N ASP A 40 -0.49 17.74 5.30
CA ASP A 40 0.26 18.03 6.51
C ASP A 40 1.73 18.26 6.13
N LYS A 41 2.13 19.52 5.99
CA LYS A 41 3.49 19.98 5.65
C LYS A 41 4.07 19.23 4.43
N GLU A 42 5.05 18.34 4.63
CA GLU A 42 5.78 17.66 3.57
C GLU A 42 5.24 16.25 3.25
N GLN A 43 4.35 15.71 4.10
CA GLN A 43 3.87 14.34 3.94
C GLN A 43 2.68 14.26 2.98
N ASN A 44 2.61 13.17 2.22
CA ASN A 44 1.43 12.85 1.43
C ASN A 44 0.25 12.51 2.34
N SER A 45 -0.96 12.72 1.85
CA SER A 45 -2.18 12.61 2.65
C SER A 45 -3.30 11.94 1.85
N TYR A 46 -2.96 10.84 1.16
CA TYR A 46 -3.94 10.07 0.40
C TYR A 46 -4.93 9.34 1.30
N ASN A 47 -6.17 9.23 0.86
CA ASN A 47 -7.09 8.26 1.41
C ASN A 47 -6.82 6.86 0.86
N CYS A 48 -7.22 5.81 1.59
CA CYS A 48 -7.12 4.46 1.07
C CYS A 48 -8.11 4.25 -0.10
N PRO A 49 -7.88 3.26 -0.98
CA PRO A 49 -8.75 3.01 -2.14
C PRO A 49 -10.22 2.76 -1.78
N ILE A 50 -10.51 2.23 -0.59
CA ILE A 50 -11.89 2.03 -0.12
C ILE A 50 -12.58 3.36 0.12
N VAL A 51 -11.95 4.31 0.81
CA VAL A 51 -12.53 5.63 1.06
C VAL A 51 -12.73 6.40 -0.23
N SER A 52 -11.76 6.35 -1.13
CA SER A 52 -11.79 7.14 -2.36
C SER A 52 -12.62 6.53 -3.49
N GLY A 53 -12.74 5.19 -3.59
CA GLY A 53 -13.31 4.53 -4.76
C GLY A 53 -14.57 3.69 -4.53
N TYR A 54 -15.02 3.55 -3.30
CA TYR A 54 -16.07 2.59 -2.98
C TYR A 54 -17.46 2.97 -3.52
N SER A 55 -17.67 4.24 -3.83
CA SER A 55 -18.88 4.71 -4.51
C SER A 55 -19.11 4.01 -5.86
N GLU A 56 -18.05 3.73 -6.61
CA GLU A 56 -18.14 3.01 -7.88
C GLU A 56 -18.51 1.52 -7.67
N VAL A 57 -17.99 0.91 -6.60
CA VAL A 57 -18.38 -0.45 -6.20
C VAL A 57 -19.88 -0.50 -5.88
N ILE A 58 -20.38 0.46 -5.10
CA ILE A 58 -21.80 0.53 -4.76
C ILE A 58 -22.67 0.69 -6.01
N LYS A 59 -22.29 1.58 -6.94
CA LYS A 59 -23.01 1.75 -8.22
C LYS A 59 -23.07 0.46 -9.04
N SER A 60 -22.02 -0.36 -9.00
CA SER A 60 -21.95 -1.62 -9.75
C SER A 60 -22.78 -2.75 -9.15
N VAL A 61 -23.03 -2.71 -7.84
CA VAL A 61 -23.73 -3.81 -7.14
C VAL A 61 -25.25 -3.72 -7.25
N ASP A 62 -25.82 -2.61 -6.96
CA ASP A 62 -27.22 -2.22 -7.12
C ASP A 62 -27.55 -0.99 -6.26
N SER A 63 -27.80 0.12 -6.88
CA SER A 63 -28.32 1.32 -6.22
C SER A 63 -29.83 1.47 -6.38
N GLY A 64 -30.48 0.49 -7.02
CA GLY A 64 -31.85 0.65 -7.47
C GLY A 64 -31.98 1.79 -8.50
N CYS A 65 -33.09 2.51 -8.46
CA CYS A 65 -33.31 3.69 -9.33
C CYS A 65 -32.81 5.01 -8.70
N VAL A 66 -32.21 4.97 -7.52
CA VAL A 66 -31.76 6.20 -6.82
C VAL A 66 -30.36 6.60 -7.33
N PRO A 67 -30.18 7.82 -7.84
CA PRO A 67 -28.88 8.28 -8.32
C PRO A 67 -27.88 8.44 -7.16
N ILE A 68 -26.65 7.96 -7.38
CA ILE A 68 -25.52 8.14 -6.47
C ILE A 68 -24.58 9.18 -7.04
N ASP A 69 -24.49 10.33 -6.38
CA ASP A 69 -23.57 11.41 -6.72
C ASP A 69 -22.20 11.15 -6.10
N SER A 70 -21.18 10.98 -6.94
CA SER A 70 -19.81 10.69 -6.52
C SER A 70 -18.82 11.71 -7.10
N PRO A 71 -18.92 13.00 -6.74
CA PRO A 71 -17.96 13.97 -7.23
C PRO A 71 -16.57 13.66 -6.68
N VAL A 72 -15.56 13.80 -7.55
CA VAL A 72 -14.16 13.67 -7.13
C VAL A 72 -13.76 14.91 -6.34
N ILE A 73 -13.34 14.72 -5.10
CA ILE A 73 -12.97 15.79 -4.16
C ILE A 73 -11.53 15.57 -3.71
N THR A 74 -10.76 16.66 -3.63
CA THR A 74 -9.42 16.66 -3.04
C THR A 74 -9.22 17.88 -2.15
N PHE A 75 -8.70 17.66 -0.95
CA PHE A 75 -8.35 18.73 -0.01
C PHE A 75 -6.87 19.19 -0.18
N LYS A 76 -6.14 18.66 -1.17
CA LYS A 76 -4.72 18.97 -1.45
C LYS A 76 -4.51 20.47 -1.74
N ASP A 77 -5.43 21.06 -2.49
CA ASP A 77 -5.39 22.48 -2.88
C ASP A 77 -6.77 23.11 -2.74
N ARG A 78 -6.81 24.25 -2.02
CA ARG A 78 -8.07 24.96 -1.73
C ARG A 78 -8.79 25.46 -2.98
N LYS A 79 -8.05 25.91 -4.01
CA LYS A 79 -8.67 26.43 -5.24
C LYS A 79 -9.29 25.30 -6.04
N LEU A 80 -8.61 24.15 -6.08
CA LEU A 80 -9.12 22.95 -6.74
C LEU A 80 -10.34 22.41 -6.00
N LEU A 81 -10.31 22.34 -4.66
CA LEU A 81 -11.45 21.94 -3.82
C LEU A 81 -12.67 22.83 -4.10
N PHE A 82 -12.49 24.17 -4.06
CA PHE A 82 -13.58 25.08 -4.39
C PHE A 82 -14.13 24.87 -5.80
N LYS A 83 -13.25 24.66 -6.79
CA LYS A 83 -13.66 24.39 -8.17
C LYS A 83 -14.51 23.10 -8.25
N GLN A 84 -14.08 22.02 -7.64
CA GLN A 84 -14.78 20.74 -7.63
C GLN A 84 -16.15 20.85 -6.95
N CYS A 85 -16.23 21.49 -5.77
CA CYS A 85 -17.50 21.73 -5.06
C CYS A 85 -18.43 22.62 -5.89
N ARG A 86 -17.90 23.71 -6.48
CA ARG A 86 -18.66 24.62 -7.33
C ARG A 86 -19.26 23.89 -8.53
N ASP A 87 -18.43 23.16 -9.26
CA ASP A 87 -18.85 22.51 -10.52
C ASP A 87 -19.95 21.46 -10.24
N PHE A 88 -19.83 20.73 -9.13
CA PHE A 88 -20.86 19.80 -8.69
C PHE A 88 -22.16 20.51 -8.29
N LEU A 89 -22.11 21.56 -7.46
CA LEU A 89 -23.29 22.25 -6.95
C LEU A 89 -24.01 23.08 -8.03
N ILE A 90 -23.26 23.65 -9.00
CA ILE A 90 -23.89 24.28 -10.19
C ILE A 90 -24.72 23.24 -10.96
N GLY A 91 -24.21 21.99 -11.10
CA GLY A 91 -24.97 20.89 -11.70
C GLY A 91 -26.28 20.56 -10.95
N LEU A 92 -26.39 20.95 -9.69
CA LEU A 92 -27.61 20.88 -8.87
C LEU A 92 -28.44 22.18 -8.86
N ASN A 93 -28.16 23.10 -9.76
CA ASN A 93 -28.82 24.43 -9.89
C ASN A 93 -28.65 25.35 -8.68
N VAL A 94 -27.54 25.27 -7.93
CA VAL A 94 -27.22 26.19 -6.85
C VAL A 94 -26.46 27.41 -7.41
N ASP A 95 -26.87 28.61 -7.02
CA ASP A 95 -26.20 29.83 -7.50
C ASP A 95 -24.80 30.01 -6.91
N ILE A 96 -23.92 30.67 -7.67
CA ILE A 96 -22.49 30.82 -7.33
C ILE A 96 -22.24 31.62 -6.04
N ASN A 97 -23.09 32.56 -5.68
CA ASN A 97 -22.89 33.40 -4.47
C ASN A 97 -23.24 32.61 -3.22
N THR A 98 -24.31 31.79 -3.30
CA THR A 98 -24.67 30.82 -2.26
C THR A 98 -23.55 29.81 -2.06
N ILE A 99 -22.98 29.26 -3.15
CA ILE A 99 -21.85 28.31 -3.09
C ILE A 99 -20.64 28.95 -2.40
N ARG A 100 -20.25 30.17 -2.77
CA ARG A 100 -19.11 30.87 -2.16
C ARG A 100 -19.31 31.12 -0.66
N THR A 101 -20.51 31.48 -0.27
CA THR A 101 -20.84 31.78 1.13
C THR A 101 -20.83 30.50 1.96
N ALA A 102 -21.48 29.44 1.45
CA ALA A 102 -21.53 28.12 2.10
C ALA A 102 -20.13 27.50 2.23
N PHE A 103 -19.30 27.58 1.18
CA PHE A 103 -17.94 27.06 1.21
C PHE A 103 -17.07 27.73 2.30
N LYS A 104 -17.09 29.06 2.39
CA LYS A 104 -16.36 29.79 3.44
C LYS A 104 -16.85 29.42 4.85
N LYS A 105 -18.17 29.27 5.02
CA LYS A 105 -18.75 28.87 6.30
C LYS A 105 -18.33 27.46 6.67
N ALA A 106 -18.36 26.52 5.71
CA ALA A 106 -17.94 25.15 5.93
C ALA A 106 -16.44 25.04 6.33
N GLU A 107 -15.56 25.82 5.69
CA GLU A 107 -14.14 25.90 6.07
C GLU A 107 -13.96 26.40 7.52
N TYR A 108 -14.72 27.43 7.90
CA TYR A 108 -14.67 27.97 9.27
C TYR A 108 -15.15 26.97 10.31
N GLU A 109 -16.29 26.33 10.08
CA GLU A 109 -16.85 25.32 10.98
C GLU A 109 -15.93 24.09 11.12
N GLN A 110 -15.32 23.63 10.02
CA GLN A 110 -14.35 22.54 10.05
C GLN A 110 -13.13 22.89 10.91
N ALA A 111 -12.59 24.09 10.75
CA ALA A 111 -11.44 24.55 11.54
C ALA A 111 -11.81 24.74 13.03
N ALA A 112 -13.00 25.21 13.32
CA ALA A 112 -13.51 25.35 14.69
C ALA A 112 -13.66 23.99 15.37
N PHE A 113 -14.25 23.02 14.68
CA PHE A 113 -14.39 21.63 15.17
C PHE A 113 -13.01 20.99 15.44
N GLU A 114 -12.07 21.07 14.50
CA GLU A 114 -10.72 20.52 14.68
C GLU A 114 -10.05 21.10 15.93
N LYS A 115 -10.14 22.40 16.13
CA LYS A 115 -9.59 23.10 17.30
C LYS A 115 -10.27 22.67 18.61
N GLU A 116 -11.59 22.50 18.59
CA GLU A 116 -12.35 22.05 19.78
C GLU A 116 -11.93 20.65 20.22
N VAL A 117 -11.79 19.70 19.28
CA VAL A 117 -11.36 18.33 19.56
C VAL A 117 -9.95 18.31 20.14
N VAL A 118 -9.00 19.06 19.57
CA VAL A 118 -7.63 19.17 20.12
C VAL A 118 -7.68 19.75 21.54
N SER A 119 -8.40 20.86 21.73
CA SER A 119 -8.52 21.52 23.05
C SER A 119 -9.13 20.61 24.11
N TYR A 120 -10.10 19.76 23.74
CA TYR A 120 -10.67 18.77 24.66
C TYR A 120 -9.62 17.77 25.14
N ASN A 121 -8.87 17.18 24.20
CA ASN A 121 -7.80 16.24 24.52
C ASN A 121 -6.70 16.88 25.41
N GLU A 122 -6.36 18.14 25.15
CA GLU A 122 -5.39 18.89 25.96
C GLU A 122 -5.87 19.16 27.38
N LYS A 123 -7.16 19.45 27.59
CA LYS A 123 -7.76 19.58 28.93
C LYS A 123 -7.67 18.27 29.70
N VAL A 124 -7.99 17.16 29.07
CA VAL A 124 -7.85 15.84 29.70
C VAL A 124 -6.40 15.61 30.15
N LEU A 125 -5.41 15.92 29.29
CA LEU A 125 -3.98 15.81 29.65
C LEU A 125 -3.57 16.71 30.84
N GLN A 126 -4.09 17.94 30.92
CA GLN A 126 -3.81 18.84 32.05
C GLN A 126 -4.35 18.30 33.37
N ASP A 127 -5.52 17.66 33.36
CA ASP A 127 -6.11 17.04 34.56
C ASP A 127 -5.32 15.82 35.02
N ILE A 128 -4.78 15.03 34.07
CA ILE A 128 -3.91 13.87 34.32
C ILE A 128 -2.60 14.31 34.98
N GLY A 129 -1.98 15.39 34.50
CA GLY A 129 -0.71 15.91 35.04
C GLY A 129 -0.76 16.20 36.55
N LYS A 130 -1.96 16.43 37.11
CA LYS A 130 -2.18 16.66 38.52
C LYS A 130 -2.28 15.36 39.36
N ASN A 131 -2.83 14.29 38.76
CA ASN A 131 -3.24 13.09 39.50
C ASN A 131 -2.47 11.82 39.11
N LYS A 132 -1.59 11.86 38.11
CA LYS A 132 -0.85 10.71 37.54
C LYS A 132 -1.76 9.51 37.19
N THR A 133 -2.97 9.79 36.76
CA THR A 133 -3.95 8.74 36.41
C THR A 133 -3.57 8.09 35.09
N LEU A 134 -3.69 6.76 35.01
CA LEU A 134 -3.46 6.03 33.78
C LEU A 134 -4.35 6.56 32.66
N THR A 135 -3.74 6.78 31.51
CA THR A 135 -4.39 7.34 30.32
C THR A 135 -4.06 6.53 29.09
N VAL A 136 -5.04 6.32 28.25
CA VAL A 136 -4.90 5.64 26.98
C VAL A 136 -5.04 6.63 25.83
N MET A 137 -4.04 6.68 24.98
CA MET A 137 -4.17 7.21 23.63
C MET A 137 -4.87 6.15 22.77
N LEU A 138 -6.15 6.38 22.49
CA LEU A 138 -6.98 5.50 21.66
C LEU A 138 -6.90 6.00 20.22
N ALA A 139 -6.04 5.40 19.42
CA ALA A 139 -5.77 5.79 18.03
C ALA A 139 -6.53 4.90 17.04
N GLY A 140 -6.92 5.49 15.91
CA GLY A 140 -7.62 4.74 14.86
C GLY A 140 -8.06 5.61 13.71
N ARG A 141 -8.87 5.03 12.82
CA ARG A 141 -9.49 5.75 11.72
C ARG A 141 -10.62 6.66 12.22
N PRO A 142 -10.99 7.74 11.50
CA PRO A 142 -12.04 8.64 11.96
C PRO A 142 -13.37 7.95 12.29
N TYR A 143 -13.76 6.90 11.57
CA TYR A 143 -14.97 6.14 11.86
C TYR A 143 -14.90 5.36 13.19
N HIS A 144 -13.72 5.10 13.73
CA HIS A 144 -13.56 4.50 15.06
C HIS A 144 -13.93 5.47 16.20
N SER A 145 -14.17 6.75 15.93
CA SER A 145 -14.71 7.68 16.93
C SER A 145 -16.22 7.48 17.18
N ASP A 146 -16.94 6.80 16.28
CA ASP A 146 -18.36 6.48 16.48
C ASP A 146 -18.55 5.39 17.54
N PRO A 147 -19.33 5.63 18.63
CA PRO A 147 -19.50 4.68 19.72
C PRO A 147 -20.10 3.33 19.31
N LEU A 148 -20.91 3.29 18.25
CA LEU A 148 -21.50 2.04 17.77
C LEU A 148 -20.47 1.23 16.96
N ILE A 149 -19.67 1.90 16.13
CA ILE A 149 -18.63 1.25 15.33
C ILE A 149 -17.52 0.69 16.22
N GLN A 150 -17.11 1.43 17.25
CA GLN A 150 -16.13 0.96 18.23
C GLN A 150 -16.70 0.05 19.32
N HIS A 151 -17.97 -0.32 19.25
CA HIS A 151 -18.64 -1.15 20.27
C HIS A 151 -18.48 -0.62 21.71
N LYS A 152 -18.51 0.71 21.91
CA LYS A 152 -18.35 1.41 23.20
C LYS A 152 -17.02 1.09 23.92
N ILE A 153 -15.95 0.88 23.17
CA ILE A 153 -14.62 0.60 23.74
C ILE A 153 -14.13 1.76 24.62
N SER A 154 -14.33 3.01 24.20
CA SER A 154 -13.96 4.19 25.00
C SER A 154 -14.68 4.22 26.34
N ASP A 155 -15.98 3.93 26.37
CA ASP A 155 -16.77 3.85 27.61
C ASP A 155 -16.25 2.73 28.51
N MET A 156 -16.00 1.54 27.92
CA MET A 156 -15.45 0.38 28.63
C MET A 156 -14.08 0.70 29.28
N ILE A 157 -13.21 1.44 28.60
CA ILE A 157 -11.90 1.85 29.15
C ILE A 157 -12.12 2.84 30.30
N SER A 158 -13.00 3.82 30.13
CA SER A 158 -13.33 4.81 31.15
C SER A 158 -13.95 4.18 32.40
N GLU A 159 -14.81 3.16 32.27
CA GLU A 159 -15.36 2.38 33.38
C GLU A 159 -14.30 1.64 34.22
N MET A 160 -13.10 1.42 33.64
CA MET A 160 -11.96 0.85 34.37
C MET A 160 -11.13 1.92 35.10
N GLY A 161 -11.58 3.17 35.16
CA GLY A 161 -10.87 4.28 35.80
C GLY A 161 -9.69 4.81 34.99
N VAL A 162 -9.66 4.59 33.68
CA VAL A 162 -8.60 5.03 32.76
C VAL A 162 -9.12 6.17 31.90
N HIS A 163 -8.37 7.26 31.79
CA HIS A 163 -8.71 8.35 30.87
C HIS A 163 -8.44 7.96 29.43
N VAL A 164 -9.26 8.50 28.52
CA VAL A 164 -9.13 8.26 27.09
C VAL A 164 -8.87 9.58 26.38
N ILE A 165 -7.80 9.64 25.61
CA ILE A 165 -7.49 10.69 24.64
C ILE A 165 -7.40 10.08 23.24
N THR A 166 -7.58 10.90 22.21
CA THR A 166 -7.57 10.43 20.81
C THR A 166 -6.33 10.91 20.06
N ASP A 167 -6.02 10.25 18.95
CA ASP A 167 -4.94 10.63 18.04
C ASP A 167 -5.14 12.01 17.38
N ASP A 168 -6.32 12.63 17.52
CA ASP A 168 -6.53 14.03 17.13
C ASP A 168 -5.65 15.02 17.95
N LEU A 169 -5.21 14.63 19.14
CA LEU A 169 -4.29 15.42 19.97
C LEU A 169 -3.01 15.83 19.23
N VAL A 170 -2.51 14.98 18.33
CA VAL A 170 -1.25 15.23 17.62
C VAL A 170 -1.45 15.97 16.29
N ARG A 171 -2.67 16.35 15.96
CA ARG A 171 -3.01 17.03 14.71
C ARG A 171 -2.18 18.31 14.47
N ASP A 172 -2.00 19.11 15.51
CA ASP A 172 -1.26 20.39 15.47
C ASP A 172 0.15 20.28 16.08
N LYS A 173 0.58 19.05 16.50
CA LYS A 173 1.92 18.85 17.10
C LYS A 173 2.96 18.52 16.03
N GLU A 174 4.13 19.11 16.19
CA GLU A 174 5.30 18.76 15.38
C GLU A 174 5.92 17.46 15.90
N VAL A 175 5.50 16.35 15.33
CA VAL A 175 6.07 15.02 15.61
C VAL A 175 6.77 14.53 14.35
N GLY A 176 8.12 14.52 14.39
CA GLY A 176 8.92 13.96 13.29
C GLY A 176 8.77 12.43 13.20
N ILE A 177 8.80 11.90 12.00
CA ILE A 177 8.73 10.46 11.72
C ILE A 177 9.89 9.98 10.84
N ASP A 178 11.06 10.62 10.98
CA ASP A 178 12.24 10.34 10.15
C ASP A 178 12.97 9.05 10.54
N ASP A 179 12.77 8.58 11.78
CA ASP A 179 13.36 7.36 12.34
C ASP A 179 12.41 6.16 12.28
N ILE A 180 11.74 5.99 11.16
CA ILE A 180 10.85 4.88 10.85
C ILE A 180 11.02 4.43 9.41
N HIS A 181 10.68 3.17 9.12
CA HIS A 181 10.77 2.64 7.76
C HIS A 181 9.55 2.97 6.90
N PHE A 182 8.46 3.39 7.51
CA PHE A 182 7.17 3.60 6.85
C PHE A 182 7.21 4.78 5.88
N VAL A 183 6.69 4.59 4.66
CA VAL A 183 6.48 5.67 3.71
C VAL A 183 5.17 6.40 4.04
N ALA A 184 5.29 7.64 4.48
CA ALA A 184 4.18 8.47 4.97
C ALA A 184 3.31 9.00 3.81
N GLN A 185 2.39 8.16 3.29
CA GLN A 185 1.55 8.51 2.15
C GLN A 185 0.05 8.56 2.45
N TRP A 186 -0.42 7.91 3.52
CA TRP A 186 -1.85 7.88 3.87
C TRP A 186 -2.17 8.76 5.06
N ALA A 187 -3.20 9.60 4.93
CA ALA A 187 -3.57 10.60 5.92
C ALA A 187 -3.68 10.06 7.35
N TYR A 188 -4.49 9.04 7.52
CA TYR A 188 -4.81 8.54 8.86
C TYR A 188 -3.75 7.62 9.43
N THR A 189 -3.05 6.82 8.61
CA THR A 189 -1.90 6.04 9.08
C THR A 189 -0.78 6.94 9.57
N ASN A 190 -0.52 8.04 8.87
CA ASN A 190 0.47 9.03 9.30
C ASN A 190 0.11 9.62 10.67
N ARG A 191 -1.18 9.93 10.89
CA ARG A 191 -1.66 10.46 12.17
C ARG A 191 -1.52 9.45 13.30
N ILE A 192 -1.92 8.18 13.08
CA ILE A 192 -1.76 7.10 14.05
C ILE A 192 -0.28 6.91 14.41
N LEU A 193 0.62 6.95 13.42
CA LEU A 193 2.05 6.81 13.64
C LEU A 193 2.66 7.97 14.44
N LYS A 194 2.26 9.22 14.13
CA LYS A 194 2.63 10.39 14.94
C LYS A 194 2.12 10.28 16.37
N ALA A 195 0.88 9.80 16.55
CA ALA A 195 0.32 9.57 17.88
C ALA A 195 1.09 8.50 18.67
N ALA A 196 1.48 7.40 18.01
CA ALA A 196 2.31 6.38 18.62
C ALA A 196 3.68 6.92 19.03
N LYS A 197 4.33 7.68 18.15
CA LYS A 197 5.62 8.29 18.44
C LYS A 197 5.55 9.33 19.56
N TRP A 198 4.52 10.19 19.54
CA TRP A 198 4.27 11.10 20.64
C TRP A 198 4.06 10.34 21.95
N CYS A 199 3.20 9.32 21.95
CA CYS A 199 2.92 8.49 23.13
C CYS A 199 4.18 7.79 23.64
N ALA A 200 5.06 7.31 22.75
CA ALA A 200 6.29 6.63 23.10
C ALA A 200 7.21 7.51 23.99
N THR A 201 7.26 8.82 23.72
CA THR A 201 8.08 9.79 24.46
C THR A 201 7.44 10.29 25.77
N GLN A 202 6.18 9.94 26.05
CA GLN A 202 5.50 10.35 27.30
C GLN A 202 5.84 9.40 28.45
N GLY A 203 5.47 9.81 29.67
CA GLY A 203 5.60 8.97 30.85
C GLY A 203 4.83 7.64 30.76
N LYS A 204 5.11 6.74 31.72
CA LYS A 204 4.51 5.40 31.74
C LYS A 204 2.99 5.42 31.99
N GLU A 205 2.46 6.52 32.50
CA GLU A 205 1.02 6.74 32.71
C GLU A 205 0.25 6.91 31.39
N ILE A 206 0.91 7.20 30.25
CA ILE A 206 0.27 7.30 28.95
C ILE A 206 0.59 6.06 28.13
N GLN A 207 -0.42 5.28 27.79
CA GLN A 207 -0.32 4.04 27.02
C GLN A 207 -1.02 4.17 25.67
N PHE A 208 -0.67 3.29 24.74
CA PHE A 208 -1.18 3.34 23.35
C PHE A 208 -2.05 2.12 23.03
N ILE A 209 -3.25 2.38 22.54
CA ILE A 209 -4.15 1.38 21.98
C ILE A 209 -4.46 1.78 20.54
N GLU A 210 -4.24 0.87 19.61
CA GLU A 210 -4.63 1.03 18.20
C GLU A 210 -5.91 0.24 17.93
N MET A 211 -6.90 0.92 17.35
CA MET A 211 -8.08 0.30 16.76
C MET A 211 -7.88 0.14 15.26
N THR A 212 -8.06 -1.06 14.77
CA THR A 212 -8.01 -1.38 13.34
C THR A 212 -9.15 -2.31 12.94
N SER A 213 -9.33 -2.56 11.64
CA SER A 213 -10.30 -3.52 11.13
C SER A 213 -9.60 -4.69 10.46
N PHE A 214 -10.19 -5.88 10.53
CA PHE A 214 -9.74 -6.98 9.70
C PHE A 214 -9.78 -6.58 8.22
N GLY A 215 -8.76 -6.99 7.45
CA GLY A 215 -8.65 -6.63 6.04
C GLY A 215 -8.27 -5.17 5.76
N CYS A 216 -7.91 -4.37 6.78
CA CYS A 216 -7.41 -3.02 6.56
C CYS A 216 -6.01 -3.04 5.95
N GLY A 217 -5.91 -2.75 4.66
CA GLY A 217 -4.66 -2.83 3.92
C GLY A 217 -3.57 -1.87 4.37
N PRO A 218 -3.83 -0.56 4.54
CA PRO A 218 -2.82 0.36 5.06
C PRO A 218 -2.37 0.04 6.48
N ASP A 219 -3.28 -0.36 7.38
CA ASP A 219 -2.91 -0.68 8.75
C ASP A 219 -2.05 -1.95 8.85
N ALA A 220 -2.19 -2.89 7.90
CA ALA A 220 -1.32 -4.05 7.82
C ALA A 220 0.17 -3.70 7.68
N PHE A 221 0.49 -2.56 7.05
CA PHE A 221 1.85 -2.03 6.96
C PHE A 221 2.23 -1.15 8.17
N LEU A 222 1.24 -0.56 8.83
CA LEU A 222 1.43 0.37 9.93
C LEU A 222 1.73 -0.32 11.26
N VAL A 223 1.00 -1.38 11.58
CA VAL A 223 1.01 -2.04 12.91
C VAL A 223 2.41 -2.44 13.38
N ASP A 224 3.25 -2.94 12.48
CA ASP A 224 4.60 -3.36 12.83
C ASP A 224 5.52 -2.16 13.12
N GLU A 225 5.34 -1.04 12.42
CA GLU A 225 6.07 0.19 12.68
C GLU A 225 5.65 0.82 14.02
N VAL A 226 4.35 0.87 14.30
CA VAL A 226 3.81 1.35 15.60
C VAL A 226 4.37 0.51 16.74
N ARG A 227 4.37 -0.82 16.58
CA ARG A 227 4.92 -1.74 17.58
C ARG A 227 6.41 -1.45 17.82
N GLU A 228 7.18 -1.28 16.79
CA GLU A 228 8.61 -1.02 16.90
C GLU A 228 8.90 0.33 17.56
N VAL A 229 8.20 1.39 17.17
CA VAL A 229 8.32 2.72 17.79
C VAL A 229 8.05 2.65 19.29
N LEU A 230 6.98 1.97 19.70
CA LEU A 230 6.63 1.82 21.12
C LEU A 230 7.66 0.96 21.88
N MET A 231 8.08 -0.16 21.30
CA MET A 231 9.06 -1.07 21.91
C MET A 231 10.43 -0.42 22.13
N ARG A 232 10.88 0.43 21.22
CA ARG A 232 12.13 1.19 21.41
C ARG A 232 12.10 2.08 22.66
N HIS A 233 10.91 2.48 23.12
CA HIS A 233 10.69 3.29 24.31
C HIS A 233 10.10 2.48 25.48
N ASN A 234 10.30 1.17 25.50
CA ASN A 234 9.80 0.26 26.54
C ASN A 234 8.28 0.28 26.75
N LYS A 235 7.52 0.56 25.69
CA LYS A 235 6.06 0.48 25.69
C LYS A 235 5.57 -0.63 24.77
N SER A 236 4.41 -1.20 25.09
CA SER A 236 3.78 -2.23 24.28
C SER A 236 2.60 -1.70 23.48
N LEU A 237 2.38 -2.26 22.29
CA LEU A 237 1.18 -2.01 21.50
C LEU A 237 0.05 -2.92 21.95
N THR A 238 -1.07 -2.32 22.36
CA THR A 238 -2.34 -3.04 22.50
C THR A 238 -3.16 -2.83 21.24
N LEU A 239 -3.37 -3.89 20.46
CA LEU A 239 -4.11 -3.85 19.19
C LEU A 239 -5.52 -4.40 19.39
N LEU A 240 -6.55 -3.61 19.05
CA LEU A 240 -7.95 -4.01 19.05
C LEU A 240 -8.48 -4.07 17.61
N LYS A 241 -8.85 -5.27 17.18
CA LYS A 241 -9.41 -5.48 15.83
C LYS A 241 -10.93 -5.49 15.90
N LEU A 242 -11.53 -4.59 15.14
CA LEU A 242 -12.98 -4.39 15.04
C LEU A 242 -13.52 -5.02 13.76
N ASP A 243 -14.66 -5.67 13.85
CA ASP A 243 -15.41 -6.21 12.71
C ASP A 243 -16.90 -6.25 13.07
N ASP A 244 -17.74 -6.69 12.14
CA ASP A 244 -19.18 -6.90 12.33
C ASP A 244 -19.49 -7.86 13.49
N ILE A 245 -18.65 -8.87 13.70
CA ILE A 245 -18.75 -9.79 14.85
C ILE A 245 -17.58 -9.50 15.81
N SER A 246 -17.78 -8.53 16.69
CA SER A 246 -16.76 -8.18 17.67
C SER A 246 -17.02 -8.84 19.01
N ASN A 247 -16.03 -9.55 19.53
CA ASN A 247 -16.08 -10.11 20.87
C ASN A 247 -15.59 -9.07 21.91
N ILE A 248 -16.53 -8.26 22.43
CA ILE A 248 -16.25 -7.22 23.43
C ILE A 248 -15.53 -7.81 24.67
N GLY A 249 -15.86 -9.04 25.05
CA GLY A 249 -15.19 -9.72 26.18
C GLY A 249 -13.70 -9.90 25.95
N SER A 250 -13.29 -10.29 24.74
CA SER A 250 -11.88 -10.41 24.37
C SER A 250 -11.16 -9.06 24.39
N MET A 251 -11.82 -8.00 23.91
CA MET A 251 -11.26 -6.64 23.93
C MET A 251 -11.09 -6.15 25.39
N LYS A 252 -12.10 -6.36 26.22
CA LYS A 252 -12.06 -6.05 27.66
C LYS A 252 -10.92 -6.78 28.36
N LEU A 253 -10.70 -8.05 28.03
CA LEU A 253 -9.60 -8.84 28.60
C LEU A 253 -8.23 -8.27 28.18
N ARG A 254 -8.05 -7.89 26.91
CA ARG A 254 -6.80 -7.28 26.43
C ARG A 254 -6.49 -5.97 27.14
N VAL A 255 -7.49 -5.08 27.28
CA VAL A 255 -7.32 -3.81 28.01
C VAL A 255 -7.00 -4.06 29.48
N ARG A 256 -7.71 -4.97 30.15
CA ARG A 256 -7.40 -5.35 31.55
C ARG A 256 -5.99 -5.93 31.68
N SER A 257 -5.58 -6.82 30.79
CA SER A 257 -4.22 -7.38 30.81
C SER A 257 -3.15 -6.30 30.70
N MET A 258 -3.37 -5.29 29.84
CA MET A 258 -2.48 -4.14 29.75
C MET A 258 -2.41 -3.38 31.08
N ILE A 259 -3.57 -3.05 31.68
CA ILE A 259 -3.64 -2.31 32.96
C ILE A 259 -2.94 -3.09 34.08
N GLU A 260 -3.22 -4.39 34.23
CA GLU A 260 -2.61 -5.22 35.26
C GLU A 260 -1.10 -5.41 35.04
N SER A 261 -0.65 -5.56 33.80
CA SER A 261 0.78 -5.62 33.48
C SER A 261 1.53 -4.35 33.89
N LEU A 262 0.92 -3.18 33.77
CA LEU A 262 1.51 -1.92 34.21
C LEU A 262 1.63 -1.83 35.71
N LYS A 263 0.63 -2.31 36.48
CA LYS A 263 0.68 -2.37 37.94
C LYS A 263 1.81 -3.30 38.41
N LEU A 264 1.95 -4.47 37.78
CA LEU A 264 3.02 -5.42 38.10
C LEU A 264 4.42 -4.85 37.83
N ILE A 265 4.59 -4.08 36.76
CA ILE A 265 5.86 -3.38 36.43
C ILE A 265 6.16 -2.32 37.53
N ASP A 266 5.16 -1.63 38.03
CA ASP A 266 5.32 -0.65 39.10
C ASP A 266 5.72 -1.29 40.42
N GLU A 267 5.16 -2.46 40.74
CA GLU A 267 5.49 -3.24 41.96
C GLU A 267 6.87 -3.91 41.89
N HIS A 268 7.30 -4.29 40.68
CA HIS A 268 8.57 -4.97 40.41
C HIS A 268 9.32 -4.29 39.26
N PRO A 269 9.92 -3.11 39.49
CA PRO A 269 10.63 -2.40 38.43
C PRO A 269 11.85 -3.24 38.00
N ALA A 270 11.77 -3.83 36.81
CA ALA A 270 12.93 -4.39 36.17
C ALA A 270 13.88 -3.25 35.71
N GLU A 271 15.16 -3.54 35.59
CA GLU A 271 16.08 -2.60 34.96
C GLU A 271 15.48 -2.17 33.60
N THR A 272 15.28 -0.87 33.45
CA THR A 272 14.75 -0.32 32.17
C THR A 272 15.76 -0.65 31.09
N PRO A 273 15.41 -1.49 30.10
CA PRO A 273 16.32 -1.72 28.99
C PRO A 273 16.62 -0.39 28.29
N ASP A 274 17.85 -0.24 27.83
CA ASP A 274 18.25 0.94 27.08
C ASP A 274 17.33 1.17 25.87
N ILE A 275 17.05 2.43 25.58
CA ILE A 275 16.30 2.81 24.38
C ILE A 275 17.07 2.28 23.17
N LYS A 276 16.46 1.41 22.39
CA LYS A 276 17.10 0.84 21.20
C LYS A 276 17.18 1.88 20.09
N ASP A 277 18.35 2.00 19.53
CA ASP A 277 18.58 2.85 18.36
C ASP A 277 17.75 2.39 17.15
N PHE A 278 17.37 3.34 16.31
CA PHE A 278 16.78 3.04 15.01
C PHE A 278 17.86 2.48 14.07
N VAL A 279 17.67 1.23 13.64
CA VAL A 279 18.56 0.57 12.69
C VAL A 279 17.98 0.74 11.28
N THR A 280 18.78 1.13 10.32
CA THR A 280 18.39 1.23 8.91
C THR A 280 19.44 0.61 8.00
N VAL A 281 19.01 0.21 6.79
CA VAL A 281 19.94 -0.19 5.73
C VAL A 281 20.66 1.03 5.16
N PRO A 282 21.86 0.87 4.55
CA PRO A 282 22.63 1.98 4.00
C PRO A 282 21.85 2.73 2.91
N ILE A 283 22.08 4.03 2.85
CA ILE A 283 21.63 4.87 1.73
C ILE A 283 22.46 4.48 0.50
N TYR A 284 21.82 4.23 -0.64
CA TYR A 284 22.53 3.94 -1.88
C TYR A 284 23.21 5.21 -2.41
N ASP A 285 24.48 5.38 -2.06
CA ASP A 285 25.35 6.49 -2.52
C ASP A 285 26.29 6.06 -3.66
N GLN A 286 27.22 6.92 -4.03
CA GLN A 286 28.15 6.65 -5.12
C GLN A 286 29.10 5.48 -4.86
N THR A 287 29.38 5.12 -3.60
CA THR A 287 30.25 3.98 -3.23
C THR A 287 29.61 2.64 -3.59
N TYR A 288 28.28 2.60 -3.65
CA TYR A 288 27.50 1.39 -4.00
C TYR A 288 27.23 1.22 -5.50
N ARG A 289 27.64 2.18 -6.35
CA ARG A 289 27.31 2.22 -7.77
C ARG A 289 27.70 0.95 -8.54
N ASN A 290 28.76 0.28 -8.13
CA ASN A 290 29.25 -0.94 -8.78
C ASN A 290 28.64 -2.22 -8.22
N ARG A 291 27.71 -2.13 -7.28
CA ARG A 291 27.03 -3.30 -6.74
C ARG A 291 26.02 -3.84 -7.77
N LYS A 292 25.92 -5.15 -7.82
CA LYS A 292 24.85 -5.83 -8.58
C LYS A 292 23.51 -5.51 -7.95
N ILE A 293 22.54 -5.10 -8.77
CA ILE A 293 21.20 -4.76 -8.32
C ILE A 293 20.26 -5.93 -8.61
N LEU A 294 19.66 -6.48 -7.57
CA LEU A 294 18.63 -7.51 -7.69
C LEU A 294 17.25 -6.87 -7.78
N VAL A 295 16.46 -7.32 -8.74
CA VAL A 295 15.07 -6.87 -8.92
C VAL A 295 14.12 -8.06 -8.86
N PRO A 296 12.95 -7.95 -8.22
CA PRO A 296 11.93 -8.99 -8.26
C PRO A 296 11.49 -9.27 -9.69
N PHE A 297 11.18 -10.55 -9.96
CA PHE A 297 10.60 -10.95 -11.24
C PHE A 297 9.17 -10.39 -11.32
N PHE A 298 8.82 -9.73 -12.42
CA PHE A 298 7.52 -9.08 -12.57
C PHE A 298 6.62 -9.84 -13.56
N THR A 299 7.02 -9.95 -14.83
CA THR A 299 6.29 -10.75 -15.83
C THR A 299 7.27 -11.51 -16.74
N PRO A 300 6.83 -12.63 -17.36
CA PRO A 300 7.65 -13.39 -18.31
C PRO A 300 8.10 -12.59 -19.54
N PHE A 301 7.49 -11.45 -19.80
CA PHE A 301 7.72 -10.67 -21.02
C PHE A 301 8.60 -9.44 -20.81
N ILE A 302 8.36 -8.67 -19.72
CA ILE A 302 9.15 -7.47 -19.46
C ILE A 302 10.39 -7.74 -18.58
N SER A 303 10.31 -8.70 -17.63
CA SER A 303 11.43 -8.98 -16.75
C SER A 303 12.71 -9.33 -17.49
N PRO A 304 12.70 -10.16 -18.56
CA PRO A 304 13.92 -10.45 -19.32
C PRO A 304 14.58 -9.21 -19.93
N LEU A 305 13.84 -8.14 -20.17
CA LEU A 305 14.33 -6.89 -20.79
C LEU A 305 14.87 -5.88 -19.75
N ILE A 306 14.44 -5.97 -18.48
CA ILE A 306 14.84 -5.02 -17.42
C ILE A 306 16.35 -4.90 -17.26
N PRO A 307 17.15 -5.99 -17.24
CA PRO A 307 18.61 -5.89 -17.13
C PRO A 307 19.22 -5.07 -18.27
N SER A 308 18.76 -5.27 -19.50
CA SER A 308 19.25 -4.52 -20.67
C SER A 308 18.86 -3.05 -20.62
N ILE A 309 17.64 -2.72 -20.17
CA ILE A 309 17.18 -1.33 -20.00
C ILE A 309 18.06 -0.61 -18.99
N LEU A 310 18.29 -1.20 -17.83
CA LEU A 310 19.08 -0.57 -16.76
C LEU A 310 20.59 -0.60 -17.03
N LYS A 311 21.09 -1.53 -17.83
CA LYS A 311 22.45 -1.52 -18.36
C LYS A 311 22.72 -0.27 -19.22
N VAL A 312 21.73 0.19 -19.98
CA VAL A 312 21.80 1.46 -20.72
C VAL A 312 21.98 2.66 -19.79
N ALA A 313 21.48 2.57 -18.55
CA ALA A 313 21.73 3.57 -17.49
C ALA A 313 23.07 3.38 -16.77
N GLY A 314 23.82 2.33 -17.07
CA GLY A 314 25.11 2.02 -16.47
C GLY A 314 25.04 1.22 -15.17
N TYR A 315 23.99 0.41 -14.99
CA TYR A 315 23.80 -0.46 -13.82
C TYR A 315 23.85 -1.94 -14.20
N ASP A 316 24.52 -2.75 -13.36
CA ASP A 316 24.48 -4.22 -13.46
C ASP A 316 23.26 -4.74 -12.69
N VAL A 317 22.27 -5.28 -13.41
CA VAL A 317 20.98 -5.69 -12.85
C VAL A 317 20.72 -7.15 -13.18
N GLU A 318 20.20 -7.89 -12.20
CA GLU A 318 19.78 -9.29 -12.35
C GLU A 318 18.35 -9.47 -11.79
N ASN A 319 17.48 -10.14 -12.55
CA ASN A 319 16.17 -10.53 -12.05
C ASN A 319 16.30 -11.69 -11.07
N LEU A 320 15.58 -11.60 -9.96
CA LEU A 320 15.40 -12.75 -9.09
C LEU A 320 14.63 -13.87 -9.82
N PRO A 321 14.85 -15.14 -9.45
CA PRO A 321 14.06 -16.25 -9.97
C PRO A 321 12.57 -16.08 -9.63
N LEU A 322 11.72 -16.77 -10.39
CA LEU A 322 10.27 -16.87 -10.10
C LEU A 322 10.02 -17.31 -8.65
N SER A 323 8.96 -16.79 -8.07
CA SER A 323 8.49 -17.15 -6.73
C SER A 323 8.12 -18.64 -6.66
N ASN A 324 8.28 -19.23 -5.50
CA ASN A 324 7.92 -20.60 -5.19
C ASN A 324 7.46 -20.72 -3.71
N SER A 325 7.23 -21.95 -3.22
CA SER A 325 6.83 -22.18 -1.83
C SER A 325 7.81 -21.59 -0.81
N GLU A 326 9.12 -21.72 -1.07
CA GLU A 326 10.16 -21.14 -0.22
C GLU A 326 10.08 -19.62 -0.16
N SER A 327 9.71 -18.95 -1.25
CA SER A 327 9.45 -17.52 -1.28
C SER A 327 8.31 -17.14 -0.33
N CYS A 328 7.24 -17.93 -0.31
CA CYS A 328 6.13 -17.72 0.61
C CYS A 328 6.56 -17.94 2.07
N GLU A 329 7.33 -18.97 2.38
CA GLU A 329 7.82 -19.28 3.72
C GLU A 329 8.73 -18.17 4.27
N TRP A 330 9.71 -17.72 3.50
CA TRP A 330 10.56 -16.61 3.90
C TRP A 330 9.80 -15.29 3.99
N GLY A 331 8.85 -15.06 3.10
CA GLY A 331 8.00 -13.87 3.14
C GLY A 331 7.17 -13.80 4.42
N LEU A 332 6.49 -14.89 4.78
CA LEU A 332 5.69 -14.96 6.02
C LEU A 332 6.52 -14.88 7.30
N LYS A 333 7.81 -15.19 7.22
CA LYS A 333 8.71 -15.05 8.37
C LYS A 333 9.10 -13.60 8.66
N TYR A 334 9.22 -12.75 7.64
CA TYR A 334 9.75 -11.38 7.75
C TYR A 334 8.73 -10.30 7.37
N ALA A 335 7.55 -10.66 6.91
CA ALA A 335 6.41 -9.79 6.72
C ALA A 335 5.21 -10.36 7.47
N ASN A 336 4.39 -9.51 8.08
CA ASN A 336 3.19 -10.00 8.74
C ASN A 336 2.18 -10.55 7.71
N ASN A 337 1.34 -11.46 8.14
CA ASN A 337 0.38 -12.18 7.28
C ASN A 337 -0.82 -11.33 6.82
N GLU A 338 -0.93 -10.08 7.22
CA GLU A 338 -2.01 -9.17 6.85
C GLU A 338 -1.64 -8.27 5.66
N VAL A 339 -0.34 -8.17 5.31
CA VAL A 339 0.09 -7.46 4.10
C VAL A 339 -0.42 -8.17 2.85
N CYS A 340 -0.50 -7.44 1.74
CA CYS A 340 -0.95 -8.06 0.48
C CYS A 340 0.03 -9.14 0.02
N TYR A 341 -0.50 -10.21 -0.56
CA TYR A 341 0.27 -11.39 -0.98
C TYR A 341 1.46 -11.08 -1.90
N PRO A 342 1.38 -10.12 -2.87
CA PRO A 342 2.55 -9.68 -3.61
C PRO A 342 3.71 -9.20 -2.72
N ALA A 343 3.43 -8.44 -1.67
CA ALA A 343 4.45 -7.97 -0.74
C ALA A 343 5.15 -9.14 -0.03
N THR A 344 4.38 -10.13 0.41
CA THR A 344 4.92 -11.36 1.03
C THR A 344 5.86 -12.09 0.07
N LEU A 345 5.45 -12.29 -1.18
CA LEU A 345 6.28 -12.99 -2.17
C LEU A 345 7.55 -12.21 -2.52
N ILE A 346 7.45 -10.90 -2.72
CA ILE A 346 8.60 -10.05 -3.05
C ILE A 346 9.63 -10.04 -1.91
N VAL A 347 9.19 -9.87 -0.67
CA VAL A 347 10.07 -9.98 0.50
C VAL A 347 10.72 -11.36 0.55
N GLY A 348 9.92 -12.41 0.36
CA GLY A 348 10.40 -13.78 0.37
C GLY A 348 11.42 -14.07 -0.72
N ASP A 349 11.22 -13.60 -1.94
CA ASP A 349 12.16 -13.77 -3.07
C ASP A 349 13.51 -13.11 -2.76
N ILE A 350 13.48 -11.90 -2.17
CA ILE A 350 14.70 -11.18 -1.78
C ILE A 350 15.44 -11.92 -0.66
N ILE A 351 14.75 -12.31 0.39
CA ILE A 351 15.39 -13.01 1.52
C ILE A 351 15.91 -14.39 1.09
N LYS A 352 15.12 -15.14 0.31
CA LYS A 352 15.53 -16.43 -0.29
C LYS A 352 16.84 -16.28 -1.10
N ALA A 353 16.95 -15.20 -1.90
CA ALA A 353 18.14 -14.95 -2.70
C ALA A 353 19.40 -14.85 -1.83
N PHE A 354 19.36 -14.11 -0.72
CA PHE A 354 20.49 -14.02 0.20
C PHE A 354 20.71 -15.32 1.01
N LYS A 355 19.64 -15.98 1.45
CA LYS A 355 19.75 -17.27 2.17
C LYS A 355 20.37 -18.38 1.31
N SER A 356 20.18 -18.34 -0.01
CA SER A 356 20.81 -19.28 -0.95
C SER A 356 22.35 -19.15 -1.03
N LYS A 357 22.91 -18.08 -0.47
CA LYS A 357 24.35 -17.73 -0.55
C LYS A 357 24.88 -17.50 -1.98
N LYS A 358 23.99 -17.42 -2.97
CA LYS A 358 24.36 -17.08 -4.36
C LYS A 358 24.84 -15.62 -4.46
N TYR A 359 24.27 -14.75 -3.66
CA TYR A 359 24.55 -13.32 -3.67
C TYR A 359 25.22 -12.89 -2.38
N ASP A 360 26.34 -12.17 -2.53
CA ASP A 360 27.09 -11.58 -1.42
C ASP A 360 26.43 -10.25 -0.99
N PRO A 361 25.88 -10.13 0.24
CA PRO A 361 25.24 -8.91 0.71
C PRO A 361 26.14 -7.67 0.57
N ALA A 362 27.46 -7.81 0.78
CA ALA A 362 28.42 -6.72 0.67
C ALA A 362 28.62 -6.21 -0.76
N LYS A 363 28.21 -6.97 -1.78
CA LYS A 363 28.37 -6.63 -3.21
C LYS A 363 27.05 -6.44 -3.94
N THR A 364 25.94 -6.46 -3.21
CA THR A 364 24.61 -6.48 -3.79
C THR A 364 23.78 -5.31 -3.28
N ALA A 365 22.86 -4.84 -4.08
CA ALA A 365 21.77 -3.93 -3.75
C ALA A 365 20.45 -4.53 -4.21
N VAL A 366 19.34 -4.06 -3.68
CA VAL A 366 17.98 -4.46 -4.10
C VAL A 366 17.28 -3.25 -4.68
N ALA A 367 16.52 -3.41 -5.77
CA ALA A 367 15.66 -2.36 -6.28
C ALA A 367 14.21 -2.83 -6.39
N ILE A 368 13.30 -1.91 -6.10
CA ILE A 368 11.85 -2.11 -6.21
C ILE A 368 11.20 -0.89 -6.87
N THR A 369 10.18 -1.12 -7.66
CA THR A 369 9.35 -0.03 -8.18
C THR A 369 8.36 0.42 -7.11
N GLN A 370 8.11 1.72 -7.02
CA GLN A 370 7.07 2.31 -6.18
C GLN A 370 6.01 2.96 -7.05
N THR A 371 4.76 2.62 -6.81
CA THR A 371 3.64 3.11 -7.61
C THR A 371 3.19 4.52 -7.22
N GLY A 372 3.42 4.94 -5.97
CA GLY A 372 2.89 6.19 -5.46
C GLY A 372 1.39 6.17 -5.16
N GLY A 373 0.85 7.30 -4.77
CA GLY A 373 -0.57 7.51 -4.52
C GLY A 373 -1.14 6.60 -3.44
N GLN A 374 -2.29 6.01 -3.70
CA GLN A 374 -3.04 5.20 -2.74
C GLN A 374 -2.58 3.74 -2.62
N CYS A 375 -1.75 3.27 -3.56
CA CYS A 375 -1.36 1.87 -3.65
C CYS A 375 -0.41 1.47 -2.52
N ARG A 376 -0.65 0.29 -1.93
CA ARG A 376 0.18 -0.29 -0.86
C ARG A 376 1.60 -0.63 -1.32
N ALA A 377 1.81 -0.87 -2.62
CA ALA A 377 3.13 -1.12 -3.19
C ALA A 377 4.13 0.02 -2.95
N SER A 378 3.66 1.22 -2.65
CA SER A 378 4.51 2.33 -2.21
C SER A 378 5.26 2.05 -0.91
N ASN A 379 4.72 1.20 -0.04
CA ASN A 379 5.34 0.78 1.22
C ASN A 379 6.13 -0.55 1.12
N TYR A 380 6.27 -1.15 -0.05
CA TYR A 380 7.10 -2.36 -0.19
C TYR A 380 8.56 -2.09 0.13
N ILE A 381 9.07 -0.90 -0.19
CA ILE A 381 10.44 -0.52 0.15
C ILE A 381 10.70 -0.55 1.65
N SER A 382 9.76 -0.05 2.45
CA SER A 382 9.84 -0.06 3.92
C SER A 382 9.87 -1.48 4.46
N LEU A 383 8.97 -2.32 3.95
CA LEU A 383 8.89 -3.72 4.33
C LEU A 383 10.16 -4.50 3.96
N ILE A 384 10.73 -4.24 2.78
CA ILE A 384 11.99 -4.84 2.33
C ILE A 384 13.16 -4.42 3.23
N LYS A 385 13.28 -3.12 3.55
CA LYS A 385 14.31 -2.61 4.46
C LYS A 385 14.23 -3.30 5.82
N LYS A 386 13.03 -3.36 6.41
CA LYS A 386 12.80 -4.04 7.68
C LYS A 386 13.15 -5.53 7.60
N ALA A 387 12.69 -6.23 6.58
CA ALA A 387 12.98 -7.66 6.40
C ALA A 387 14.48 -7.95 6.24
N LEU A 388 15.23 -7.10 5.55
CA LEU A 388 16.68 -7.22 5.43
C LEU A 388 17.37 -7.06 6.80
N ILE A 389 16.94 -6.07 7.60
CA ILE A 389 17.47 -5.84 8.95
C ILE A 389 17.19 -7.05 9.85
N ASP A 390 15.93 -7.50 9.90
CA ASP A 390 15.49 -8.63 10.73
C ASP A 390 16.16 -9.96 10.31
N ALA A 391 16.52 -10.09 9.03
CA ALA A 391 17.26 -11.24 8.51
C ALA A 391 18.77 -11.18 8.69
N GLY A 392 19.32 -10.06 9.20
CA GLY A 392 20.75 -9.81 9.43
C GLY A 392 21.52 -9.33 8.20
N TYR A 393 20.84 -8.75 7.21
CA TYR A 393 21.45 -8.22 5.98
C TYR A 393 21.48 -6.68 5.98
N THR A 394 22.02 -6.10 7.04
CA THR A 394 22.04 -4.65 7.28
C THR A 394 22.90 -3.86 6.29
N ASP A 395 23.78 -4.51 5.52
CA ASP A 395 24.67 -3.86 4.55
C ASP A 395 24.09 -3.74 3.13
N VAL A 396 22.85 -4.19 2.92
CA VAL A 396 22.21 -4.21 1.60
C VAL A 396 21.38 -2.94 1.41
N PRO A 397 21.82 -1.99 0.55
CA PRO A 397 21.02 -0.81 0.25
C PRO A 397 19.83 -1.16 -0.63
N VAL A 398 18.72 -0.42 -0.42
CA VAL A 398 17.49 -0.59 -1.19
C VAL A 398 17.24 0.66 -2.03
N ILE A 399 17.00 0.44 -3.34
CA ILE A 399 16.74 1.47 -4.35
C ILE A 399 15.23 1.49 -4.66
N SER A 400 14.68 2.67 -4.73
CA SER A 400 13.31 2.92 -5.21
C SER A 400 13.32 3.46 -6.64
N ILE A 401 12.53 2.87 -7.52
CA ILE A 401 12.29 3.38 -8.87
C ILE A 401 10.86 3.90 -8.93
N SER A 402 10.70 5.22 -8.92
CA SER A 402 9.41 5.91 -9.02
C SER A 402 9.35 6.79 -10.25
N PHE A 403 8.24 6.80 -10.96
CA PHE A 403 7.99 7.65 -12.12
C PHE A 403 7.25 8.95 -11.76
N GLY A 404 6.75 9.11 -10.53
CA GLY A 404 5.89 10.22 -10.12
C GLY A 404 6.52 11.29 -9.22
N GLY A 405 7.73 11.10 -8.71
CA GLY A 405 8.42 12.06 -7.84
C GLY A 405 7.75 12.29 -6.47
N GLU A 406 6.70 11.54 -6.11
CA GLU A 406 5.95 11.73 -4.87
C GLU A 406 6.46 10.89 -3.69
N ILE A 407 7.41 9.99 -3.94
CA ILE A 407 7.96 9.09 -2.92
C ILE A 407 9.46 9.30 -2.86
N GLU A 408 9.93 9.83 -1.74
CA GLU A 408 11.34 10.10 -1.52
C GLU A 408 12.00 8.90 -0.83
N ASN A 409 12.88 8.23 -1.56
CA ASN A 409 13.93 7.40 -0.97
C ASN A 409 15.26 8.11 -1.20
N ASN A 410 15.99 8.39 -0.13
CA ASN A 410 17.30 9.01 -0.25
C ASN A 410 18.29 8.02 -0.87
N GLN A 411 18.70 8.28 -2.12
CA GLN A 411 19.55 7.39 -2.92
C GLN A 411 20.45 8.18 -3.91
N PRO A 412 21.34 9.04 -3.43
CA PRO A 412 22.10 9.96 -4.27
C PRO A 412 23.03 9.25 -5.27
N GLY A 413 23.35 7.97 -5.05
CA GLY A 413 24.14 7.15 -5.97
C GLY A 413 23.35 6.61 -7.16
N PHE A 414 22.01 6.60 -7.08
CA PHE A 414 21.16 6.13 -8.16
C PHE A 414 20.60 7.30 -8.97
N SER A 415 21.14 7.47 -10.15
CA SER A 415 20.72 8.52 -11.08
C SER A 415 20.49 7.96 -12.48
N VAL A 416 19.37 8.29 -13.08
CA VAL A 416 18.97 7.85 -14.42
C VAL A 416 18.84 9.08 -15.33
N ASN A 417 19.53 9.08 -16.45
CA ASN A 417 19.29 10.08 -17.48
C ASN A 417 18.00 9.73 -18.23
N TRP A 418 16.88 10.28 -17.76
CA TRP A 418 15.54 9.98 -18.26
C TRP A 418 15.38 10.29 -19.74
N LEU A 419 16.02 11.32 -20.28
CA LEU A 419 15.97 11.63 -21.73
C LEU A 419 16.56 10.51 -22.60
N LYS A 420 17.53 9.76 -22.06
CA LYS A 420 18.15 8.64 -22.78
C LYS A 420 17.42 7.32 -22.58
N ILE A 421 16.83 7.11 -21.40
CA ILE A 421 16.23 5.84 -21.00
C ILE A 421 14.74 5.77 -21.36
N LEU A 422 14.00 6.87 -21.24
CA LEU A 422 12.55 6.88 -21.41
C LEU A 422 12.09 6.34 -22.78
N PRO A 423 12.70 6.73 -23.92
CA PRO A 423 12.33 6.15 -25.21
C PRO A 423 12.56 4.63 -25.25
N VAL A 424 13.73 4.17 -24.76
CA VAL A 424 14.08 2.74 -24.75
C VAL A 424 13.12 1.96 -23.86
N ALA A 425 12.84 2.45 -22.64
CA ALA A 425 11.91 1.81 -21.72
C ALA A 425 10.50 1.75 -22.32
N PHE A 426 10.01 2.83 -22.91
CA PHE A 426 8.69 2.89 -23.54
C PHE A 426 8.55 1.86 -24.67
N TYR A 427 9.50 1.83 -25.62
CA TYR A 427 9.49 0.85 -26.71
C TYR A 427 9.64 -0.57 -26.17
N SER A 428 10.41 -0.80 -25.11
CA SER A 428 10.55 -2.13 -24.49
C SER A 428 9.23 -2.62 -23.88
N ILE A 429 8.45 -1.73 -23.23
CA ILE A 429 7.13 -2.06 -22.70
C ILE A 429 6.18 -2.42 -23.83
N LEU A 430 6.07 -1.58 -24.85
CA LEU A 430 5.24 -1.87 -26.02
C LEU A 430 5.63 -3.17 -26.71
N TYR A 431 6.92 -3.42 -26.86
CA TYR A 431 7.46 -4.64 -27.44
C TYR A 431 7.03 -5.87 -26.62
N SER A 432 7.24 -5.82 -25.29
CA SER A 432 6.88 -6.93 -24.40
C SER A 432 5.37 -7.24 -24.43
N ASP A 433 4.52 -6.21 -24.51
CA ASP A 433 3.06 -6.36 -24.61
C ASP A 433 2.66 -7.00 -25.94
N CYS A 434 3.31 -6.61 -27.06
CA CYS A 434 3.07 -7.23 -28.36
C CYS A 434 3.48 -8.71 -28.36
N ILE A 435 4.67 -9.05 -27.84
CA ILE A 435 5.13 -10.44 -27.74
C ILE A 435 4.20 -11.25 -26.83
N ALA A 436 3.71 -10.68 -25.72
CA ALA A 436 2.73 -11.34 -24.87
C ALA A 436 1.44 -11.67 -25.64
N LYS A 437 0.91 -10.73 -26.42
CA LYS A 437 -0.27 -10.95 -27.26
C LYS A 437 -0.02 -12.03 -28.31
N PHE A 438 1.13 -11.99 -29.00
CA PHE A 438 1.49 -13.02 -29.98
C PHE A 438 1.58 -14.38 -29.34
N TYR A 439 2.26 -14.50 -28.21
CA TYR A 439 2.40 -15.75 -27.46
C TYR A 439 1.05 -16.32 -27.03
N TYR A 440 0.23 -15.55 -26.32
CA TYR A 440 -1.06 -16.03 -25.83
C TYR A 440 -2.06 -16.35 -26.95
N GLY A 441 -1.99 -15.61 -28.05
CA GLY A 441 -2.82 -15.89 -29.23
C GLY A 441 -2.37 -17.13 -30.00
N SER A 442 -1.08 -17.45 -30.02
CA SER A 442 -0.50 -18.54 -30.81
C SER A 442 -0.42 -19.86 -30.04
N VAL A 443 -0.12 -19.85 -28.74
CA VAL A 443 0.21 -21.04 -27.95
C VAL A 443 -0.90 -22.11 -27.94
N VAL A 444 -2.17 -21.72 -28.10
CA VAL A 444 -3.33 -22.63 -28.19
C VAL A 444 -3.62 -23.08 -29.62
N ARG A 445 -2.89 -22.57 -30.61
CA ARG A 445 -3.04 -22.83 -32.07
C ARG A 445 -1.77 -23.38 -32.71
N GLU A 446 -0.82 -23.82 -31.91
CA GLU A 446 0.49 -24.27 -32.39
C GLU A 446 0.39 -25.44 -33.39
N LYS A 447 1.08 -25.30 -34.52
CA LYS A 447 1.31 -26.44 -35.44
C LYS A 447 2.26 -27.49 -34.87
N GLU A 448 3.22 -27.01 -34.08
CA GLU A 448 4.20 -27.83 -33.36
C GLU A 448 4.23 -27.40 -31.90
N LYS A 449 4.02 -28.34 -30.97
CA LYS A 449 3.97 -28.06 -29.54
C LYS A 449 5.25 -27.39 -29.04
N GLY A 450 5.11 -26.25 -28.37
CA GLY A 450 6.19 -25.48 -27.76
C GLY A 450 6.88 -24.49 -28.73
N ILE A 451 6.43 -24.36 -29.98
CA ILE A 451 7.01 -23.39 -30.93
C ILE A 451 6.79 -21.96 -30.48
N SER A 452 5.60 -21.64 -29.96
CA SER A 452 5.29 -20.28 -29.46
C SER A 452 6.18 -19.88 -28.29
N ALA A 453 6.49 -20.82 -27.40
CA ALA A 453 7.40 -20.55 -26.29
C ALA A 453 8.84 -20.31 -26.79
N ARG A 454 9.32 -21.10 -27.75
CA ARG A 454 10.65 -20.87 -28.37
C ARG A 454 10.72 -19.52 -29.07
N LEU A 455 9.70 -19.14 -29.83
CA LEU A 455 9.63 -17.84 -30.49
C LEU A 455 9.62 -16.70 -29.48
N ARG A 456 8.81 -16.80 -28.42
CA ARG A 456 8.81 -15.83 -27.34
C ARG A 456 10.22 -15.59 -26.77
N ASP A 457 10.89 -16.65 -26.39
CA ASP A 457 12.21 -16.57 -25.76
C ASP A 457 13.25 -16.02 -26.75
N GLN A 458 13.26 -16.48 -27.99
CA GLN A 458 14.12 -15.95 -29.05
C GLN A 458 13.91 -14.45 -29.27
N TYR A 459 12.67 -13.99 -29.42
CA TYR A 459 12.39 -12.60 -29.69
C TYR A 459 12.64 -11.70 -28.48
N LEU A 460 12.48 -12.19 -27.25
CA LEU A 460 12.89 -11.45 -26.05
C LEU A 460 14.41 -11.34 -25.94
N GLU A 461 15.17 -12.37 -26.32
CA GLU A 461 16.65 -12.32 -26.34
C GLU A 461 17.16 -11.31 -27.39
N LEU A 462 16.64 -11.37 -28.61
CA LEU A 462 16.98 -10.40 -29.68
C LEU A 462 16.61 -8.95 -29.27
N ALA A 463 15.48 -8.77 -28.61
CA ALA A 463 15.08 -7.48 -28.09
C ALA A 463 16.03 -6.98 -27.01
N ALA A 464 16.47 -7.84 -26.07
CA ALA A 464 17.42 -7.47 -25.03
C ALA A 464 18.75 -6.95 -25.63
N GLU A 465 19.22 -7.55 -26.74
CA GLU A 465 20.41 -7.05 -27.46
C GLU A 465 20.16 -5.69 -28.12
N ALA A 466 19.03 -5.52 -28.83
CA ALA A 466 18.67 -4.26 -29.48
C ALA A 466 18.53 -3.13 -28.44
N ILE A 467 17.91 -3.39 -27.29
CA ILE A 467 17.79 -2.49 -26.15
C ILE A 467 19.17 -2.06 -25.66
N GLY A 468 20.09 -3.02 -25.46
CA GLY A 468 21.46 -2.73 -25.03
C GLY A 468 22.22 -1.80 -25.97
N ARG A 469 21.91 -1.84 -27.26
CA ARG A 469 22.44 -0.94 -28.31
C ARG A 469 21.63 0.35 -28.49
N ARG A 470 20.52 0.50 -27.78
CA ARG A 470 19.52 1.60 -27.92
C ARG A 470 18.90 1.67 -29.32
N ASP A 471 18.79 0.57 -30.00
CA ASP A 471 18.26 0.51 -31.36
C ASP A 471 16.74 0.25 -31.34
N THR A 472 15.98 1.34 -31.14
CA THR A 472 14.51 1.28 -31.15
C THR A 472 13.93 0.96 -32.53
N LYS A 473 14.66 1.24 -33.62
CA LYS A 473 14.22 0.86 -34.98
C LYS A 473 14.29 -0.66 -35.15
N GLN A 474 15.36 -1.28 -34.65
CA GLN A 474 15.48 -2.73 -34.67
C GLN A 474 14.36 -3.42 -33.87
N LEU A 475 13.93 -2.85 -32.74
CA LEU A 475 12.78 -3.39 -31.99
C LEU A 475 11.50 -3.43 -32.84
N LEU A 476 11.24 -2.40 -33.65
CA LEU A 476 10.08 -2.37 -34.54
C LEU A 476 10.19 -3.42 -35.67
N LEU A 477 11.38 -3.60 -36.25
CA LEU A 477 11.62 -4.65 -37.24
C LEU A 477 11.45 -6.04 -36.66
N LEU A 478 11.95 -6.27 -35.43
CA LEU A 478 11.77 -7.54 -34.73
C LEU A 478 10.29 -7.82 -34.43
N LEU A 479 9.48 -6.80 -34.08
CA LEU A 479 8.03 -6.98 -33.92
C LEU A 479 7.34 -7.44 -35.19
N GLN A 480 7.72 -6.89 -36.36
CA GLN A 480 7.15 -7.30 -37.63
C GLN A 480 7.52 -8.75 -37.93
N SER A 481 8.80 -9.10 -37.81
CA SER A 481 9.26 -10.50 -37.99
C SER A 481 8.59 -11.45 -37.03
N ALA A 482 8.44 -11.05 -35.76
CA ALA A 482 7.75 -11.85 -34.75
C ALA A 482 6.28 -12.10 -35.12
N ALA A 483 5.57 -11.07 -35.58
CA ALA A 483 4.18 -11.23 -36.01
C ALA A 483 4.04 -12.24 -37.13
N ASP A 484 4.93 -12.18 -38.13
CA ASP A 484 4.93 -13.08 -39.29
C ASP A 484 5.25 -14.52 -38.85
N GLU A 485 6.26 -14.73 -38.01
CA GLU A 485 6.67 -16.08 -37.51
C GLU A 485 5.62 -16.70 -36.59
N PHE A 486 5.05 -15.90 -35.65
CA PHE A 486 3.97 -16.41 -34.80
C PHE A 486 2.72 -16.77 -35.62
N ASN A 487 2.35 -15.98 -36.62
CA ASN A 487 1.27 -16.32 -37.53
C ASN A 487 1.56 -17.59 -38.34
N ALA A 488 2.78 -17.73 -38.87
CA ALA A 488 3.19 -18.92 -39.59
C ALA A 488 3.18 -20.19 -38.73
N ALA A 489 3.43 -20.04 -37.43
CA ALA A 489 3.42 -21.14 -36.45
C ALA A 489 2.01 -21.60 -36.04
N CYS A 490 0.96 -20.84 -36.36
CA CYS A 490 -0.43 -21.12 -35.98
C CYS A 490 -1.18 -21.96 -37.02
N MET A 491 -2.08 -22.81 -36.54
CA MET A 491 -3.17 -23.39 -37.33
C MET A 491 -4.29 -22.36 -37.45
N ASP A 492 -5.03 -22.41 -38.56
CA ASP A 492 -6.25 -21.63 -38.71
C ASP A 492 -7.41 -22.33 -37.97
N CYS A 493 -7.57 -22.00 -36.70
CA CYS A 493 -8.64 -22.55 -35.88
C CYS A 493 -9.07 -21.53 -34.83
N ASP A 494 -10.36 -21.55 -34.49
CA ASP A 494 -10.90 -20.78 -33.40
C ASP A 494 -10.57 -21.39 -32.04
N ALA A 495 -10.28 -20.55 -31.06
CA ALA A 495 -10.13 -20.93 -29.68
C ALA A 495 -10.99 -20.03 -28.77
N PRO A 496 -11.65 -20.59 -27.76
CA PRO A 496 -12.37 -19.78 -26.80
C PRO A 496 -11.42 -18.82 -26.08
N LYS A 497 -11.89 -17.57 -25.80
CA LYS A 497 -11.08 -16.53 -25.18
C LYS A 497 -11.55 -16.23 -23.78
N ILE A 498 -10.63 -16.13 -22.84
CA ILE A 498 -10.90 -15.75 -21.46
C ILE A 498 -9.99 -14.59 -21.05
N GLY A 499 -10.61 -13.49 -20.55
CA GLY A 499 -9.91 -12.39 -19.92
C GLY A 499 -9.47 -12.77 -18.50
N VAL A 500 -8.17 -12.66 -18.22
CA VAL A 500 -7.63 -12.86 -16.87
C VAL A 500 -7.34 -11.51 -16.25
N VAL A 501 -8.20 -11.10 -15.31
CA VAL A 501 -8.11 -9.83 -14.59
C VAL A 501 -7.68 -10.07 -13.14
N GLY A 502 -7.07 -9.07 -12.51
CA GLY A 502 -6.66 -9.14 -11.11
C GLY A 502 -5.49 -8.20 -10.79
N GLU A 503 -4.86 -8.42 -9.65
CA GLU A 503 -3.68 -7.67 -9.24
C GLU A 503 -2.51 -8.01 -10.18
N ILE A 504 -1.78 -6.98 -10.62
CA ILE A 504 -0.83 -7.07 -11.72
C ILE A 504 0.32 -8.07 -11.48
N PHE A 505 0.89 -8.10 -10.25
CA PHE A 505 1.97 -9.03 -9.91
C PHE A 505 1.46 -10.48 -9.85
N LEU A 506 0.33 -10.70 -9.17
CA LEU A 506 -0.26 -12.04 -9.01
C LEU A 506 -0.69 -12.63 -10.35
N LYS A 507 -1.27 -11.79 -11.21
CA LYS A 507 -1.75 -12.22 -12.54
C LYS A 507 -0.64 -12.84 -13.40
N PHE A 508 0.58 -12.32 -13.32
CA PHE A 508 1.71 -12.79 -14.12
C PHE A 508 2.71 -13.69 -13.38
N ASN A 509 2.50 -13.92 -12.08
CA ASN A 509 3.34 -14.82 -11.30
C ASN A 509 2.73 -16.23 -11.28
N PRO A 510 3.34 -17.23 -11.96
CA PRO A 510 2.76 -18.57 -12.07
C PRO A 510 2.49 -19.24 -10.73
N PHE A 511 3.39 -19.09 -9.76
CA PHE A 511 3.21 -19.64 -8.41
C PHE A 511 2.02 -19.00 -7.70
N ALA A 512 1.92 -17.65 -7.75
CA ALA A 512 0.88 -16.90 -7.06
C ALA A 512 -0.53 -17.22 -7.58
N GLN A 513 -0.67 -17.37 -8.89
CA GLN A 513 -1.93 -17.74 -9.56
C GLN A 513 -2.16 -19.26 -9.62
N LYS A 514 -1.31 -20.08 -9.01
CA LYS A 514 -1.40 -21.55 -9.03
C LYS A 514 -1.42 -22.15 -10.44
N ASN A 515 -0.60 -21.61 -11.34
CA ASN A 515 -0.48 -21.99 -12.76
C ASN A 515 -1.82 -21.93 -13.54
N LEU A 516 -2.72 -21.01 -13.15
CA LEU A 516 -4.03 -20.87 -13.79
C LEU A 516 -3.91 -20.59 -15.30
N ILE A 517 -2.97 -19.72 -15.70
CA ILE A 517 -2.77 -19.38 -17.12
C ILE A 517 -2.32 -20.63 -17.90
N ASP A 518 -1.35 -21.36 -17.41
CA ASP A 518 -0.87 -22.59 -18.05
C ASP A 518 -1.97 -23.64 -18.14
N TRP A 519 -2.76 -23.80 -17.07
CA TRP A 519 -3.92 -24.70 -17.08
C TRP A 519 -4.97 -24.30 -18.13
N LEU A 520 -5.27 -23.01 -18.30
CA LEU A 520 -6.19 -22.54 -19.35
C LEU A 520 -5.65 -22.84 -20.76
N ILE A 521 -4.35 -22.61 -20.98
CA ILE A 521 -3.67 -22.92 -22.24
C ILE A 521 -3.75 -24.42 -22.54
N GLU A 522 -3.50 -25.29 -21.55
CA GLU A 522 -3.62 -26.74 -21.69
C GLU A 522 -5.05 -27.20 -22.04
N LYS A 523 -6.06 -26.42 -21.67
CA LYS A 523 -7.47 -26.65 -22.05
C LYS A 523 -7.84 -26.04 -23.42
N GLY A 524 -6.87 -25.51 -24.16
CA GLY A 524 -7.09 -24.90 -25.46
C GLY A 524 -7.79 -23.53 -25.39
N VAL A 525 -7.69 -22.84 -24.27
CA VAL A 525 -8.30 -21.52 -24.06
C VAL A 525 -7.27 -20.43 -24.26
N GLU A 526 -7.55 -19.49 -25.17
CA GLU A 526 -6.74 -18.30 -25.38
C GLU A 526 -6.90 -17.34 -24.18
N VAL A 527 -5.79 -17.06 -23.51
CA VAL A 527 -5.76 -16.12 -22.40
C VAL A 527 -5.53 -14.71 -22.92
N VAL A 528 -6.41 -13.80 -22.57
CA VAL A 528 -6.30 -12.37 -22.88
C VAL A 528 -6.01 -11.62 -21.58
N PRO A 529 -4.73 -11.36 -21.24
CA PRO A 529 -4.38 -10.48 -20.12
C PRO A 529 -4.61 -9.03 -20.56
N PRO A 530 -5.38 -8.23 -19.80
CA PRO A 530 -5.62 -6.82 -20.11
C PRO A 530 -4.36 -5.98 -19.90
#